data_a954a1d5272306cdea8f739ffaa7173f
#
_entry.id   a954a1d5272306cdea8f739ffaa7173f
#
_cell.length_a   1.000
_cell.length_b   1.000
_cell.length_c   1.000
_cell.angle_alpha   90.00
_cell.angle_beta   90.00
_cell.angle_gamma   90.00
#
_symmetry.space_group_name_H-M   'P 1'
#
loop_
_entity.id
_entity.type
_entity.pdbx_description
1 polymer ?
#
loop_
_entity_poly.entity_id
_entity_poly.type
_entity_poly.pdbx_seq_one_letter_code
_entity_poly.pdbx_strand_id
1 'polypeptide(L)'
;EKGKLSEDNFRSYTPIKEVDPKATSYIDLDIINQSLQRYPGNKLFQFLSAQFGETETLKLMKKYKVGTSKHWDGATVFWQMDYQNRVRTGKIMLYNPATGKRIKEPYNHVTWVHSVLHKDDYNLKQCFFGEHLISEDKSRPVALVESEKTAIIASYYLPQFLWIASGGKNGCFNTNSLSVLSGRSVVLFPDLGATDYWQSKIGLMKSYGIDVQLFNYLE
;
A
#
# COMPACT_ATOMS: atom_id res chain seq x y z
N GLU A 1 44.20 29.17 -51.57
CA GLU A 1 43.79 29.54 -50.21
C GLU A 1 43.33 28.29 -49.46
N LYS A 2 44.13 27.89 -48.46
CA LYS A 2 43.81 26.74 -47.59
C LYS A 2 43.02 27.24 -46.41
N GLY A 3 41.74 26.90 -46.31
CA GLY A 3 40.92 27.14 -45.13
C GLY A 3 41.37 26.22 -44.00
N LYS A 4 41.81 26.77 -42.87
CA LYS A 4 42.04 26.08 -41.61
C LYS A 4 40.69 25.71 -41.00
N LEU A 5 40.44 24.41 -40.83
CA LEU A 5 39.37 23.92 -39.94
C LEU A 5 39.84 24.12 -38.50
N SER A 6 39.10 24.88 -37.72
CA SER A 6 39.36 25.11 -36.30
C SER A 6 39.01 23.85 -35.51
N GLU A 7 40.02 23.26 -34.91
CA GLU A 7 39.84 22.35 -33.75
C GLU A 7 39.40 23.20 -32.57
N ASP A 8 38.17 23.06 -32.12
CA ASP A 8 37.77 23.36 -30.75
C ASP A 8 36.28 23.13 -30.60
N ASN A 9 35.91 21.99 -30.07
CA ASN A 9 34.71 21.79 -29.21
C ASN A 9 34.52 20.31 -28.84
N PHE A 10 35.57 19.66 -28.35
CA PHE A 10 35.38 18.49 -27.52
C PHE A 10 34.96 18.95 -26.11
N ARG A 11 33.63 19.10 -25.87
CA ARG A 11 33.14 19.19 -24.53
C ARG A 11 33.51 17.91 -23.79
N SER A 12 34.36 18.01 -22.79
CA SER A 12 34.71 16.92 -21.91
C SER A 12 33.44 16.36 -21.29
N TYR A 13 33.07 15.14 -21.65
CA TYR A 13 32.02 14.39 -21.01
C TYR A 13 32.44 14.04 -19.59
N THR A 14 31.98 14.77 -18.61
CA THR A 14 32.14 14.40 -17.21
C THR A 14 31.15 13.29 -16.93
N PRO A 15 31.57 12.05 -16.62
CA PRO A 15 30.64 10.97 -16.28
C PRO A 15 29.82 11.42 -15.08
N ILE A 16 28.51 11.38 -15.22
CA ILE A 16 27.58 11.55 -14.09
C ILE A 16 27.95 10.45 -13.09
N LYS A 17 28.44 10.82 -11.90
CA LYS A 17 28.66 9.87 -10.82
C LYS A 17 27.32 9.16 -10.59
N GLU A 18 27.26 7.85 -10.87
CA GLU A 18 26.16 7.01 -10.41
C GLU A 18 26.10 7.16 -8.89
N VAL A 19 25.09 7.87 -8.42
CA VAL A 19 24.79 7.92 -6.99
C VAL A 19 24.17 6.57 -6.66
N ASP A 20 24.87 5.77 -5.87
CA ASP A 20 24.33 4.51 -5.36
C ASP A 20 22.90 4.75 -4.82
N PRO A 21 21.90 4.00 -5.26
CA PRO A 21 20.55 4.23 -4.85
C PRO A 21 20.44 4.05 -3.32
N LYS A 22 20.05 5.10 -2.60
CA LYS A 22 19.91 5.09 -1.15
C LYS A 22 19.13 3.84 -0.71
N ALA A 23 19.65 3.10 0.26
CA ALA A 23 19.02 1.89 0.79
C ALA A 23 17.61 2.20 1.33
N THR A 24 16.67 1.27 1.13
CA THR A 24 15.29 1.43 1.62
C THR A 24 15.26 1.47 3.13
N SER A 25 14.52 2.43 3.70
CA SER A 25 14.30 2.52 5.15
C SER A 25 13.13 1.63 5.61
N TYR A 26 13.20 1.18 6.87
CA TYR A 26 12.19 0.32 7.48
C TYR A 26 11.81 0.84 8.88
N ILE A 27 10.60 0.50 9.30
CA ILE A 27 10.12 0.71 10.68
C ILE A 27 10.46 -0.53 11.51
N ASP A 28 10.84 -0.31 12.75
CA ASP A 28 11.15 -1.35 13.72
C ASP A 28 9.88 -2.18 14.03
N LEU A 29 10.05 -3.51 14.13
CA LEU A 29 8.97 -4.45 14.44
C LEU A 29 8.37 -4.21 15.84
N ASP A 30 9.12 -3.70 16.80
CA ASP A 30 8.62 -3.38 18.14
C ASP A 30 7.55 -2.29 18.10
N ILE A 31 7.67 -1.32 17.21
CA ILE A 31 6.66 -0.26 17.02
C ILE A 31 5.34 -0.86 16.53
N ILE A 32 5.43 -1.83 15.60
CA ILE A 32 4.24 -2.53 15.13
C ILE A 32 3.61 -3.33 16.26
N ASN A 33 4.39 -4.16 16.94
CA ASN A 33 3.90 -5.04 18.02
C ASN A 33 3.18 -4.23 19.11
N GLN A 34 3.71 -3.05 19.47
CA GLN A 34 3.06 -2.13 20.39
C GLN A 34 1.72 -1.58 19.86
N SER A 35 1.54 -1.46 18.55
CA SER A 35 0.30 -1.00 17.95
C SER A 35 -0.77 -2.08 17.84
N LEU A 36 -0.39 -3.36 17.74
CA LEU A 36 -1.31 -4.50 17.61
C LEU A 36 -2.07 -4.82 18.90
N GLN A 37 -2.47 -3.78 19.61
CA GLN A 37 -3.14 -3.81 20.91
C GLN A 37 -4.24 -2.76 20.96
N ARG A 38 -5.03 -2.75 22.04
CA ARG A 38 -6.05 -1.74 22.34
C ARG A 38 -7.14 -1.64 21.27
N TYR A 39 -7.46 -2.73 20.64
CA TYR A 39 -8.51 -2.79 19.61
C TYR A 39 -9.87 -2.25 20.06
N PRO A 40 -10.35 -2.45 21.29
CA PRO A 40 -11.63 -1.89 21.73
C PRO A 40 -11.71 -0.36 21.60
N GLY A 41 -10.57 0.36 21.72
CA GLY A 41 -10.50 1.82 21.51
C GLY A 41 -10.37 2.24 20.04
N ASN A 42 -10.06 1.32 19.12
CA ASN A 42 -9.87 1.62 17.71
C ASN A 42 -11.21 1.86 17.00
N LYS A 43 -11.39 3.04 16.41
CA LYS A 43 -12.67 3.44 15.79
C LYS A 43 -13.06 2.58 14.59
N LEU A 44 -12.09 2.12 13.78
CA LEU A 44 -12.37 1.20 12.68
C LEU A 44 -12.73 -0.19 13.20
N PHE A 45 -12.04 -0.67 14.24
CA PHE A 45 -12.39 -1.92 14.90
C PHE A 45 -13.83 -1.91 15.42
N GLN A 46 -14.25 -0.83 16.08
CA GLN A 46 -15.62 -0.66 16.57
C GLN A 46 -16.65 -0.76 15.42
N PHE A 47 -16.38 -0.06 14.31
CA PHE A 47 -17.23 -0.13 13.12
C PHE A 47 -17.31 -1.55 12.54
N LEU A 48 -16.16 -2.19 12.33
CA LEU A 48 -16.14 -3.54 11.76
C LEU A 48 -16.76 -4.58 12.71
N SER A 49 -16.57 -4.43 14.02
CA SER A 49 -17.18 -5.33 15.03
C SER A 49 -18.69 -5.26 15.05
N ALA A 50 -19.25 -4.09 14.76
CA ALA A 50 -20.70 -3.93 14.59
C ALA A 50 -21.24 -4.65 13.34
N GLN A 51 -20.40 -4.90 12.33
CA GLN A 51 -20.79 -5.58 11.08
C GLN A 51 -20.52 -7.10 11.14
N PHE A 52 -19.39 -7.53 11.70
CA PHE A 52 -18.88 -8.91 11.59
C PHE A 52 -18.80 -9.63 12.93
N GLY A 53 -19.05 -8.92 14.04
CA GLY A 53 -18.73 -9.40 15.38
C GLY A 53 -17.26 -9.19 15.74
N GLU A 54 -17.00 -9.10 17.04
CA GLU A 54 -15.68 -8.77 17.58
C GLU A 54 -14.64 -9.83 17.24
N THR A 55 -14.99 -11.11 17.35
CA THR A 55 -14.07 -12.23 17.09
C THR A 55 -13.56 -12.23 15.66
N GLU A 56 -14.44 -12.08 14.67
CA GLU A 56 -14.04 -12.07 13.27
C GLU A 56 -13.27 -10.81 12.92
N THR A 57 -13.69 -9.66 13.45
CA THR A 57 -12.94 -8.42 13.28
C THR A 57 -11.53 -8.53 13.83
N LEU A 58 -11.35 -9.12 15.01
CA LEU A 58 -10.03 -9.31 15.60
C LEU A 58 -9.13 -10.22 14.72
N LYS A 59 -9.70 -11.29 14.14
CA LYS A 59 -8.96 -12.15 13.18
C LYS A 59 -8.50 -11.35 11.96
N LEU A 60 -9.38 -10.54 11.39
CA LEU A 60 -9.06 -9.69 10.22
C LEU A 60 -7.97 -8.66 10.54
N MET A 61 -8.10 -7.94 11.66
CA MET A 61 -7.11 -6.95 12.09
C MET A 61 -5.73 -7.58 12.31
N LYS A 62 -5.67 -8.76 12.94
CA LYS A 62 -4.42 -9.50 13.14
C LYS A 62 -3.83 -10.01 11.83
N LYS A 63 -4.67 -10.59 10.96
CA LYS A 63 -4.26 -11.07 9.63
C LYS A 63 -3.59 -9.97 8.82
N TYR A 64 -4.21 -8.79 8.76
CA TYR A 64 -3.72 -7.65 7.99
C TYR A 64 -2.71 -6.78 8.74
N LYS A 65 -2.30 -7.16 9.96
CA LYS A 65 -1.39 -6.37 10.80
C LYS A 65 -1.89 -4.93 10.99
N VAL A 66 -3.21 -4.76 11.18
CA VAL A 66 -3.80 -3.44 11.45
C VAL A 66 -3.66 -3.12 12.93
N GLY A 67 -3.14 -1.95 13.25
CA GLY A 67 -2.90 -1.53 14.62
C GLY A 67 -3.75 -0.34 15.06
N THR A 68 -3.60 0.02 16.34
CA THR A 68 -4.18 1.22 16.95
C THR A 68 -3.09 2.25 17.18
N SER A 69 -3.25 3.46 16.65
CA SER A 69 -2.33 4.56 16.84
C SER A 69 -2.83 5.49 17.95
N LYS A 70 -1.87 6.07 18.70
CA LYS A 70 -2.14 7.11 19.69
C LYS A 70 -2.09 8.52 19.10
N HIS A 71 -1.77 8.66 17.82
CA HIS A 71 -1.62 9.98 17.17
C HIS A 71 -2.93 10.79 17.21
N TRP A 72 -4.05 10.13 16.97
CA TRP A 72 -5.41 10.62 17.29
C TRP A 72 -6.12 9.55 18.11
N ASP A 73 -7.03 9.96 18.99
CA ASP A 73 -7.78 9.01 19.83
C ASP A 73 -8.53 7.97 18.98
N GLY A 74 -8.15 6.71 19.15
CA GLY A 74 -8.73 5.57 18.43
C GLY A 74 -8.39 5.49 16.94
N ALA A 75 -7.34 6.18 16.49
CA ALA A 75 -6.89 6.09 15.10
C ALA A 75 -6.37 4.69 14.75
N THR A 76 -6.58 4.31 13.50
CA THR A 76 -6.12 3.06 12.92
C THR A 76 -4.79 3.26 12.21
N VAL A 77 -3.86 2.33 12.34
CA VAL A 77 -2.66 2.27 11.51
C VAL A 77 -2.70 1.04 10.60
N PHE A 78 -2.62 1.26 9.31
CA PHE A 78 -2.49 0.24 8.28
C PHE A 78 -1.01 0.08 7.94
N TRP A 79 -0.40 -1.01 8.40
CA TRP A 79 1.01 -1.26 8.17
C TRP A 79 1.25 -1.77 6.74
N GLN A 80 2.17 -1.15 6.05
CA GLN A 80 2.71 -1.65 4.79
C GLN A 80 3.89 -2.58 5.09
N MET A 81 3.60 -3.86 5.13
CA MET A 81 4.58 -4.92 5.34
C MET A 81 4.82 -5.63 4.01
N ASP A 82 6.08 -5.65 3.57
CA ASP A 82 6.45 -6.21 2.28
C ASP A 82 6.46 -7.76 2.27
N TYR A 83 6.65 -8.33 1.09
CA TYR A 83 6.72 -9.77 0.86
C TYR A 83 7.74 -10.51 1.75
N GLN A 84 8.77 -9.80 2.24
CA GLN A 84 9.79 -10.33 3.15
C GLN A 84 9.47 -10.03 4.63
N ASN A 85 8.25 -9.62 4.94
CA ASN A 85 7.80 -9.24 6.29
C ASN A 85 8.58 -8.05 6.90
N ARG A 86 9.20 -7.20 6.07
CA ARG A 86 9.82 -5.96 6.51
C ARG A 86 8.80 -4.83 6.43
N VAL A 87 8.84 -3.92 7.38
CA VAL A 87 7.85 -2.85 7.47
C VAL A 87 8.32 -1.58 6.78
N ARG A 88 7.69 -1.24 5.69
CA ARG A 88 8.00 -0.05 4.89
C ARG A 88 7.53 1.24 5.55
N THR A 89 6.34 1.25 6.08
CA THR A 89 5.72 2.36 6.82
C THR A 89 4.35 1.92 7.36
N GLY A 90 3.61 2.85 7.98
CA GLY A 90 2.20 2.68 8.34
C GLY A 90 1.42 3.94 7.97
N LYS A 91 0.21 3.78 7.44
CA LYS A 91 -0.73 4.86 7.14
C LYS A 91 -1.70 5.00 8.31
N ILE A 92 -1.67 6.13 8.98
CA ILE A 92 -2.54 6.43 10.13
C ILE A 92 -3.77 7.16 9.64
N MET A 93 -4.95 6.66 10.00
CA MET A 93 -6.23 7.24 9.59
C MET A 93 -7.24 7.20 10.74
N LEU A 94 -8.12 8.20 10.79
CA LEU A 94 -9.21 8.25 11.77
C LEU A 94 -10.56 8.01 11.09
N TYR A 95 -11.38 7.17 11.71
CA TYR A 95 -12.69 6.78 11.21
C TYR A 95 -13.81 7.15 12.19
N ASN A 96 -14.98 7.39 11.66
CA ASN A 96 -16.20 7.47 12.46
C ASN A 96 -16.65 6.04 12.79
N PRO A 97 -16.81 5.66 14.07
CA PRO A 97 -17.12 4.27 14.46
C PRO A 97 -18.55 3.84 14.09
N ALA A 98 -19.46 4.78 13.89
CA ALA A 98 -20.85 4.45 13.50
C ALA A 98 -21.00 4.25 11.99
N THR A 99 -20.27 5.00 11.18
CA THR A 99 -20.44 5.00 9.71
C THR A 99 -19.29 4.35 8.94
N GLY A 100 -18.15 4.11 9.57
CA GLY A 100 -16.93 3.63 8.92
C GLY A 100 -16.35 4.62 7.90
N LYS A 101 -16.82 5.86 7.85
CA LYS A 101 -16.28 6.91 6.98
C LYS A 101 -15.05 7.55 7.61
N ARG A 102 -14.08 7.96 6.77
CA ARG A 102 -12.93 8.74 7.23
C ARG A 102 -13.37 10.08 7.80
N ILE A 103 -12.76 10.51 8.89
CA ILE A 103 -12.96 11.87 9.44
C ILE A 103 -12.09 12.83 8.65
N LYS A 104 -12.73 13.81 8.02
CA LYS A 104 -12.10 14.82 7.16
C LYS A 104 -12.17 16.23 7.73
N GLU A 105 -13.01 16.45 8.76
CA GLU A 105 -13.19 17.75 9.41
C GLU A 105 -12.55 17.72 10.82
N PRO A 106 -11.96 18.82 11.31
CA PRO A 106 -11.72 20.10 10.62
C PRO A 106 -10.58 20.01 9.58
N TYR A 107 -9.86 18.89 9.50
CA TYR A 107 -8.83 18.58 8.52
C TYR A 107 -8.82 17.07 8.21
N ASN A 108 -8.18 16.70 7.12
CA ASN A 108 -8.11 15.29 6.73
C ASN A 108 -7.18 14.49 7.66
N HIS A 109 -7.75 13.62 8.48
CA HIS A 109 -7.01 12.81 9.46
C HIS A 109 -6.30 11.64 8.77
N VAL A 110 -5.26 11.95 7.99
CA VAL A 110 -4.37 10.99 7.33
C VAL A 110 -2.93 11.44 7.52
N THR A 111 -2.08 10.57 8.04
CA THR A 111 -0.63 10.81 8.15
C THR A 111 0.14 9.48 8.05
N TRP A 112 1.46 9.56 8.09
CA TRP A 112 2.34 8.41 7.97
C TRP A 112 3.19 8.21 9.22
N VAL A 113 3.43 6.95 9.59
CA VAL A 113 4.21 6.63 10.80
C VAL A 113 5.62 7.21 10.74
N HIS A 114 6.33 7.11 9.62
CA HIS A 114 7.68 7.67 9.48
C HIS A 114 7.70 9.19 9.68
N SER A 115 6.64 9.91 9.26
CA SER A 115 6.51 11.35 9.49
C SER A 115 6.24 11.66 10.97
N VAL A 116 5.35 10.88 11.62
CA VAL A 116 5.02 11.05 13.05
C VAL A 116 6.22 10.73 13.95
N LEU A 117 7.09 9.81 13.53
CA LEU A 117 8.31 9.44 14.23
C LEU A 117 9.49 10.40 13.95
N HIS A 118 9.26 11.46 13.14
CA HIS A 118 10.29 12.43 12.75
C HIS A 118 11.58 11.76 12.27
N LYS A 119 11.44 10.69 11.44
CA LYS A 119 12.58 9.99 10.88
C LYS A 119 13.15 10.81 9.72
N ASP A 120 14.20 11.59 10.02
CA ASP A 120 14.94 12.31 9.01
C ASP A 120 15.56 11.32 8.01
N ASP A 121 15.74 11.76 6.76
CA ASP A 121 16.34 10.94 5.70
C ASP A 121 15.63 9.60 5.41
N TYR A 122 14.36 9.46 5.75
CA TYR A 122 13.62 8.23 5.50
C TYR A 122 13.41 7.96 4.00
N ASN A 123 14.10 6.97 3.45
CA ASN A 123 13.93 6.54 2.06
C ASN A 123 12.73 5.61 1.94
N LEU A 124 11.54 6.20 1.79
CA LEU A 124 10.29 5.47 1.68
C LEU A 124 10.16 4.78 0.32
N LYS A 125 10.04 3.46 0.33
CA LYS A 125 9.54 2.67 -0.79
C LYS A 125 8.28 1.94 -0.35
N GLN A 126 7.12 2.46 -0.73
CA GLN A 126 5.83 1.85 -0.39
C GLN A 126 5.68 0.46 -1.01
N CYS A 127 4.88 -0.40 -0.35
CA CYS A 127 4.43 -1.67 -0.86
C CYS A 127 2.91 -1.79 -0.70
N PHE A 128 2.29 -2.82 -1.27
CA PHE A 128 0.85 -3.01 -1.11
C PHE A 128 0.49 -3.28 0.36
N PHE A 129 -0.62 -2.73 0.79
CA PHE A 129 -1.21 -3.18 2.05
C PHE A 129 -1.66 -4.63 1.91
N GLY A 130 -1.27 -5.50 2.83
CA GLY A 130 -1.51 -6.94 2.73
C GLY A 130 -0.49 -7.70 1.87
N GLU A 131 0.59 -7.09 1.38
CA GLU A 131 1.60 -7.73 0.54
C GLU A 131 2.25 -8.94 1.22
N HIS A 132 2.48 -8.90 2.53
CA HIS A 132 3.02 -10.03 3.30
C HIS A 132 2.18 -11.32 3.14
N LEU A 133 0.86 -11.20 2.93
CA LEU A 133 -0.02 -12.35 2.72
C LEU A 133 0.26 -13.08 1.41
N ILE A 134 0.86 -12.42 0.42
CA ILE A 134 1.22 -13.04 -0.88
C ILE A 134 2.28 -14.12 -0.69
N SER A 135 3.19 -13.94 0.28
CA SER A 135 4.21 -14.95 0.60
C SER A 135 3.63 -16.17 1.30
N GLU A 136 2.53 -15.99 2.06
CA GLU A 136 1.89 -17.04 2.84
C GLU A 136 1.01 -17.97 1.98
N ASP A 137 0.44 -17.43 0.88
CA ASP A 137 -0.46 -18.20 0.01
C ASP A 137 -0.18 -17.91 -1.47
N LYS A 138 0.33 -18.91 -2.16
CA LYS A 138 0.65 -18.86 -3.58
C LYS A 138 -0.48 -19.37 -4.49
N SER A 139 -1.52 -19.96 -3.92
CA SER A 139 -2.57 -20.66 -4.69
C SER A 139 -3.75 -19.76 -5.04
N ARG A 140 -4.18 -18.89 -4.11
CA ARG A 140 -5.34 -18.02 -4.34
C ARG A 140 -5.02 -16.90 -5.31
N PRO A 141 -5.95 -16.53 -6.22
CA PRO A 141 -5.81 -15.32 -7.02
C PRO A 141 -5.78 -14.08 -6.12
N VAL A 142 -5.01 -13.09 -6.53
CA VAL A 142 -4.89 -11.82 -5.81
C VAL A 142 -5.98 -10.88 -6.28
N ALA A 143 -6.69 -10.25 -5.36
CA ALA A 143 -7.63 -9.17 -5.65
C ALA A 143 -7.05 -7.85 -5.16
N LEU A 144 -6.94 -6.87 -6.06
CA LEU A 144 -6.37 -5.56 -5.77
C LEU A 144 -7.46 -4.50 -5.76
N VAL A 145 -7.53 -3.74 -4.65
CA VAL A 145 -8.43 -2.59 -4.44
C VAL A 145 -7.65 -1.32 -4.13
N GLU A 146 -8.33 -0.17 -4.07
CA GLU A 146 -7.67 1.10 -3.74
C GLU A 146 -7.42 1.25 -2.25
N SER A 147 -8.42 0.98 -1.39
CA SER A 147 -8.33 1.28 0.03
C SER A 147 -8.08 0.05 0.90
N GLU A 148 -7.29 0.26 1.95
CA GLU A 148 -6.95 -0.75 2.95
C GLU A 148 -8.20 -1.31 3.65
N LYS A 149 -9.16 -0.42 3.97
CA LYS A 149 -10.44 -0.82 4.57
C LYS A 149 -11.24 -1.73 3.64
N THR A 150 -11.28 -1.42 2.34
CA THR A 150 -11.97 -2.24 1.34
C THR A 150 -11.35 -3.63 1.27
N ALA A 151 -10.01 -3.75 1.27
CA ALA A 151 -9.33 -5.04 1.28
C ALA A 151 -9.74 -5.91 2.48
N ILE A 152 -9.80 -5.32 3.68
CA ILE A 152 -10.22 -6.02 4.90
C ILE A 152 -11.66 -6.51 4.79
N ILE A 153 -12.59 -5.63 4.40
CA ILE A 153 -14.02 -5.95 4.27
C ILE A 153 -14.23 -7.02 3.19
N ALA A 154 -13.63 -6.85 2.03
CA ALA A 154 -13.74 -7.78 0.92
C ALA A 154 -13.18 -9.16 1.27
N SER A 155 -12.12 -9.24 2.07
CA SER A 155 -11.55 -10.52 2.51
C SER A 155 -12.47 -11.32 3.43
N TYR A 156 -13.43 -10.69 4.08
CA TYR A 156 -14.47 -11.36 4.86
C TYR A 156 -15.53 -11.97 3.95
N TYR A 157 -16.04 -11.20 2.98
CA TYR A 157 -17.12 -11.64 2.10
C TYR A 157 -16.67 -12.56 0.97
N LEU A 158 -15.46 -12.37 0.48
CA LEU A 158 -14.92 -13.09 -0.68
C LEU A 158 -13.55 -13.71 -0.33
N PRO A 159 -13.54 -14.70 0.59
CA PRO A 159 -12.29 -15.30 1.12
C PRO A 159 -11.53 -16.15 0.10
N GLN A 160 -12.12 -16.44 -1.06
CA GLN A 160 -11.44 -17.14 -2.17
C GLN A 160 -10.32 -16.33 -2.81
N PHE A 161 -10.29 -15.00 -2.60
CA PHE A 161 -9.22 -14.13 -3.04
C PHE A 161 -8.25 -13.81 -1.90
N LEU A 162 -7.03 -13.48 -2.27
CA LEU A 162 -6.08 -12.81 -1.41
C LEU A 162 -6.17 -11.31 -1.70
N TRP A 163 -6.79 -10.57 -0.78
CA TRP A 163 -7.07 -9.14 -0.94
C TRP A 163 -5.88 -8.29 -0.51
N ILE A 164 -5.46 -7.37 -1.39
CA ILE A 164 -4.43 -6.36 -1.12
C ILE A 164 -4.94 -4.98 -1.55
N ALA A 165 -4.28 -3.91 -1.06
CA ALA A 165 -4.66 -2.56 -1.47
C ALA A 165 -3.45 -1.74 -1.95
N SER A 166 -3.69 -0.90 -2.97
CA SER A 166 -2.69 0.03 -3.50
C SER A 166 -2.45 1.25 -2.59
N GLY A 167 -3.36 1.53 -1.66
CA GLY A 167 -3.29 2.69 -0.78
C GLY A 167 -3.81 3.99 -1.40
N GLY A 168 -4.48 3.92 -2.55
CA GLY A 168 -5.10 5.03 -3.29
C GLY A 168 -5.03 4.83 -4.80
N LYS A 169 -5.72 5.68 -5.57
CA LYS A 169 -5.81 5.58 -7.05
C LYS A 169 -4.44 5.42 -7.73
N ASN A 170 -3.46 6.21 -7.32
CA ASN A 170 -2.10 6.20 -7.88
C ASN A 170 -1.13 5.32 -7.07
N GLY A 171 -1.49 4.90 -5.91
CA GLY A 171 -0.78 4.15 -4.88
C GLY A 171 0.51 3.43 -5.30
N CYS A 172 0.58 2.14 -5.00
CA CYS A 172 1.77 1.31 -5.30
C CYS A 172 1.84 0.81 -6.76
N PHE A 173 1.15 1.43 -7.72
CA PHE A 173 1.27 1.06 -9.15
C PHE A 173 2.58 1.56 -9.76
N ASN A 174 3.70 1.01 -9.33
CA ASN A 174 5.01 1.28 -9.90
C ASN A 174 5.80 -0.02 -10.10
N THR A 175 6.86 0.05 -10.87
CA THR A 175 7.69 -1.11 -11.25
C THR A 175 8.21 -1.91 -10.06
N ASN A 176 8.57 -1.24 -8.96
CA ASN A 176 9.11 -1.91 -7.77
C ASN A 176 8.05 -2.74 -7.03
N SER A 177 6.80 -2.24 -6.97
CA SER A 177 5.70 -2.91 -6.26
C SER A 177 5.06 -4.02 -7.11
N LEU A 178 5.02 -3.86 -8.44
CA LEU A 178 4.41 -4.86 -9.32
C LEU A 178 5.19 -6.16 -9.39
N SER A 179 6.50 -6.13 -9.21
CA SER A 179 7.36 -7.32 -9.30
C SER A 179 6.94 -8.45 -8.33
N VAL A 180 6.36 -8.11 -7.17
CA VAL A 180 5.89 -9.11 -6.18
C VAL A 180 4.69 -9.92 -6.68
N LEU A 181 3.98 -9.42 -7.69
CA LEU A 181 2.83 -10.07 -8.31
C LEU A 181 3.19 -10.90 -9.55
N SER A 182 4.46 -10.97 -9.93
CA SER A 182 4.92 -11.76 -11.08
C SER A 182 4.50 -13.24 -10.95
N GLY A 183 3.96 -13.79 -12.03
CA GLY A 183 3.44 -15.17 -12.07
C GLY A 183 2.13 -15.38 -11.31
N ARG A 184 1.46 -14.32 -10.82
CA ARG A 184 0.18 -14.42 -10.12
C ARG A 184 -0.99 -14.08 -11.06
N SER A 185 -2.13 -14.71 -10.81
CA SER A 185 -3.41 -14.23 -11.33
C SER A 185 -3.94 -13.10 -10.44
N VAL A 186 -4.24 -11.96 -11.04
CA VAL A 186 -4.65 -10.72 -10.34
C VAL A 186 -5.95 -10.19 -10.92
N VAL A 187 -6.91 -9.91 -10.06
CA VAL A 187 -8.16 -9.23 -10.44
C VAL A 187 -8.15 -7.83 -9.85
N LEU A 188 -8.33 -6.84 -10.70
CA LEU A 188 -8.39 -5.43 -10.33
C LEU A 188 -9.84 -5.03 -10.02
N PHE A 189 -10.07 -4.41 -8.87
CA PHE A 189 -11.37 -3.87 -8.44
C PHE A 189 -11.22 -2.36 -8.21
N PRO A 190 -11.26 -1.54 -9.26
CA PRO A 190 -11.15 -0.09 -9.12
C PRO A 190 -12.36 0.50 -8.39
N ASP A 191 -12.14 1.60 -7.66
CA ASP A 191 -13.24 2.44 -7.17
C ASP A 191 -13.93 3.13 -8.36
N LEU A 192 -15.19 3.56 -8.21
CA LEU A 192 -15.94 4.29 -9.24
C LEU A 192 -15.13 5.50 -9.76
N GLY A 193 -15.02 5.62 -11.08
CA GLY A 193 -14.24 6.66 -11.76
C GLY A 193 -12.72 6.42 -11.78
N ALA A 194 -12.25 5.22 -11.41
CA ALA A 194 -10.84 4.84 -11.49
C ALA A 194 -10.56 3.79 -12.59
N THR A 195 -11.59 3.25 -13.21
CA THR A 195 -11.51 2.14 -14.17
C THR A 195 -10.57 2.44 -15.32
N ASP A 196 -10.69 3.55 -16.01
CA ASP A 196 -9.82 3.93 -17.16
C ASP A 196 -8.35 4.02 -16.74
N TYR A 197 -8.09 4.59 -15.54
CA TYR A 197 -6.73 4.68 -15.02
C TYR A 197 -6.15 3.29 -14.75
N TRP A 198 -6.90 2.40 -14.12
CA TRP A 198 -6.44 1.05 -13.82
C TRP A 198 -6.33 0.19 -15.08
N GLN A 199 -7.25 0.37 -16.04
CA GLN A 199 -7.16 -0.23 -17.37
C GLN A 199 -5.83 0.12 -18.06
N SER A 200 -5.37 1.36 -17.96
CA SER A 200 -4.09 1.81 -18.53
C SER A 200 -2.87 1.12 -17.93
N LYS A 201 -2.99 0.53 -16.73
CA LYS A 201 -1.90 -0.20 -16.05
C LYS A 201 -1.77 -1.66 -16.47
N ILE A 202 -2.79 -2.23 -17.10
CA ILE A 202 -2.82 -3.65 -17.50
C ILE A 202 -1.62 -4.02 -18.39
N GLY A 203 -1.29 -3.18 -19.37
CA GLY A 203 -0.13 -3.43 -20.25
C GLY A 203 1.18 -3.55 -19.46
N LEU A 204 1.39 -2.63 -18.51
CA LEU A 204 2.54 -2.66 -17.61
C LEU A 204 2.53 -3.93 -16.74
N MET A 205 1.39 -4.30 -16.15
CA MET A 205 1.28 -5.50 -15.31
C MET A 205 1.59 -6.77 -16.12
N LYS A 206 1.07 -6.89 -17.34
CA LYS A 206 1.38 -8.02 -18.23
C LYS A 206 2.86 -8.11 -18.58
N SER A 207 3.57 -6.99 -18.73
CA SER A 207 5.02 -7.00 -18.98
C SER A 207 5.84 -7.54 -17.80
N TYR A 208 5.26 -7.57 -16.59
CA TYR A 208 5.82 -8.22 -15.41
C TYR A 208 5.41 -9.69 -15.26
N GLY A 209 4.77 -10.29 -16.28
CA GLY A 209 4.30 -11.67 -16.23
C GLY A 209 3.12 -11.89 -15.28
N ILE A 210 2.31 -10.86 -15.07
CA ILE A 210 1.10 -10.92 -14.24
C ILE A 210 -0.09 -11.27 -15.14
N ASP A 211 -0.82 -12.34 -14.81
CA ASP A 211 -2.11 -12.65 -15.44
C ASP A 211 -3.18 -11.74 -14.80
N VAL A 212 -3.53 -10.64 -15.48
CA VAL A 212 -4.37 -9.58 -14.93
C VAL A 212 -5.70 -9.46 -15.64
N GLN A 213 -6.77 -9.36 -14.86
CA GLN A 213 -8.14 -9.10 -15.27
C GLN A 213 -8.69 -7.86 -14.56
N LEU A 214 -9.58 -7.13 -15.22
CA LEU A 214 -10.27 -5.98 -14.64
C LEU A 214 -11.73 -6.34 -14.39
N PHE A 215 -12.19 -6.10 -13.16
CA PHE A 215 -13.59 -6.21 -12.79
C PHE A 215 -14.27 -4.86 -13.02
N ASN A 216 -15.14 -4.77 -14.03
CA ASN A 216 -15.77 -3.52 -14.47
C ASN A 216 -17.30 -3.50 -14.36
N TYR A 217 -17.88 -4.39 -13.53
CA TYR A 217 -19.35 -4.50 -13.38
C TYR A 217 -19.98 -3.40 -12.51
N LEU A 218 -19.17 -2.46 -11.99
CA LEU A 218 -19.65 -1.39 -11.11
C LEU A 218 -19.85 -0.04 -11.84
N GLU A 219 -19.53 0.03 -13.14
CA GLU A 219 -19.70 1.22 -13.98
C GLU A 219 -20.77 1.05 -15.04
#